data_fbd337106812bd89a98deb960fae8abc
#
_entry.id   fbd337106812bd89a98deb960fae8abc
#
_cell.length_a   1.000
_cell.length_b   1.000
_cell.length_c   1.000
_cell.angle_alpha   90.00
_cell.angle_beta   90.00
_cell.angle_gamma   90.00
#
_symmetry.space_group_name_H-M   'P 1'
#
loop_
_entity.id
_entity.type
_entity.pdbx_description
1 polymer ?
#
loop_
_entity_poly.entity_id
_entity_poly.type
_entity_poly.pdbx_seq_one_letter_code
_entity_poly.pdbx_strand_id
1 'polypeptide(L)'
;KKAKDTGVLTLGHRESSIPFSYYNDQQQVIGYSQELMMKAVEGVKENLKLAKLDTKLMPVTSANRITLVQNGTIDIECGSTTNNLERQKQVGFSTTIFVIGTRLLTKKDSGIKDFPDLAGKNVVTTAGTTSERLLRKMNEDKQMKMNIISAKDHGESFLTLETGRAVAFMMDDALLYGEMAKAKKPGDWIVTGTAQSKEA
;
A
#
# COMPACT_ATOMS: atom_id res chain seq x y z
N LYS A 1 -1.06 15.89 22.69
CA LYS A 1 -1.84 17.13 22.93
C LYS A 1 -3.28 16.97 22.43
N LYS A 2 -3.51 16.77 21.12
CA LYS A 2 -4.85 16.67 20.52
C LYS A 2 -5.77 15.65 21.22
N ALA A 3 -5.28 14.43 21.51
CA ALA A 3 -6.08 13.42 22.20
C ALA A 3 -6.59 13.88 23.58
N LYS A 4 -5.75 14.60 24.33
CA LYS A 4 -6.13 15.19 25.62
C LYS A 4 -7.15 16.32 25.47
N ASP A 5 -6.95 17.18 24.47
CA ASP A 5 -7.72 18.41 24.31
C ASP A 5 -9.11 18.11 23.70
N THR A 6 -9.20 17.15 22.78
CA THR A 6 -10.44 16.86 22.03
C THR A 6 -11.09 15.54 22.39
N GLY A 7 -10.36 14.60 22.97
CA GLY A 7 -10.84 13.23 23.22
C GLY A 7 -11.08 12.41 21.95
N VAL A 8 -10.54 12.83 20.79
CA VAL A 8 -10.72 12.16 19.50
C VAL A 8 -9.40 12.04 18.76
N LEU A 9 -9.15 10.88 18.17
CA LEU A 9 -8.08 10.64 17.18
C LEU A 9 -8.69 10.29 15.83
N THR A 10 -8.19 10.92 14.77
CA THR A 10 -8.54 10.57 13.39
C THR A 10 -7.51 9.59 12.85
N LEU A 11 -7.99 8.43 12.42
CA LEU A 11 -7.17 7.31 11.98
C LEU A 11 -7.31 7.13 10.48
N GLY A 12 -6.18 7.22 9.77
CA GLY A 12 -6.11 6.95 8.33
C GLY A 12 -5.99 5.45 8.06
N HIS A 13 -6.83 4.94 7.16
CA HIS A 13 -6.82 3.55 6.74
C HIS A 13 -6.86 3.43 5.23
N ARG A 14 -6.56 2.23 4.73
CA ARG A 14 -6.63 1.91 3.30
C ARG A 14 -7.92 1.17 2.97
N GLU A 15 -8.29 1.19 1.71
CA GLU A 15 -9.49 0.51 1.21
C GLU A 15 -9.18 -0.85 0.58
N SER A 16 -7.98 -0.99 -0.01
CA SER A 16 -7.58 -2.21 -0.74
C SER A 16 -6.10 -2.59 -0.57
N SER A 17 -5.50 -2.34 0.59
CA SER A 17 -4.15 -2.80 0.92
C SER A 17 -4.20 -4.15 1.64
N ILE A 18 -4.63 -5.19 0.95
CA ILE A 18 -4.77 -6.56 1.49
C ILE A 18 -3.37 -7.19 1.64
N PRO A 19 -2.99 -7.72 2.80
CA PRO A 19 -3.78 -8.03 4.00
C PRO A 19 -3.66 -7.02 5.15
N PHE A 20 -3.18 -5.80 4.90
CA PHE A 20 -2.82 -4.84 5.95
C PHE A 20 -3.99 -3.97 6.38
N SER A 21 -4.69 -3.35 5.45
CA SER A 21 -5.81 -2.44 5.71
C SER A 21 -6.74 -2.41 4.50
N TYR A 22 -7.93 -2.93 4.65
CA TYR A 22 -8.87 -3.08 3.55
C TYR A 22 -10.30 -3.26 4.04
N TYR A 23 -11.27 -3.09 3.14
CA TYR A 23 -12.68 -3.37 3.43
C TYR A 23 -12.99 -4.86 3.26
N ASN A 24 -13.69 -5.43 4.24
CA ASN A 24 -14.31 -6.75 4.10
C ASN A 24 -15.65 -6.63 3.32
N ASP A 25 -16.35 -7.75 3.16
CA ASP A 25 -17.63 -7.79 2.43
C ASP A 25 -18.74 -6.99 3.11
N GLN A 26 -18.62 -6.72 4.41
CA GLN A 26 -19.54 -5.88 5.18
C GLN A 26 -19.11 -4.41 5.22
N GLN A 27 -18.14 -3.99 4.40
CA GLN A 27 -17.59 -2.63 4.37
C GLN A 27 -16.95 -2.18 5.68
N GLN A 28 -16.46 -3.12 6.48
CA GLN A 28 -15.69 -2.86 7.68
C GLN A 28 -14.20 -2.85 7.33
N VAL A 29 -13.45 -1.94 7.94
CA VAL A 29 -11.99 -1.91 7.79
C VAL A 29 -11.37 -2.98 8.66
N ILE A 30 -10.63 -3.89 8.04
CA ILE A 30 -9.93 -4.98 8.69
C ILE A 30 -8.49 -5.07 8.21
N GLY A 31 -7.70 -5.91 8.82
CA GLY A 31 -6.35 -6.25 8.42
C GLY A 31 -5.33 -6.09 9.53
N TYR A 32 -4.13 -6.57 9.25
CA TYR A 32 -3.00 -6.57 10.17
C TYR A 32 -2.67 -5.18 10.71
N SER A 33 -2.52 -4.20 9.81
CA SER A 33 -2.21 -2.82 10.20
C SER A 33 -3.35 -2.15 10.94
N GLN A 34 -4.60 -2.45 10.58
CA GLN A 34 -5.77 -1.92 11.26
C GLN A 34 -5.81 -2.39 12.72
N GLU A 35 -5.54 -3.66 12.96
CA GLU A 35 -5.49 -4.21 14.33
C GLU A 35 -4.37 -3.58 15.15
N LEU A 36 -3.17 -3.41 14.58
CA LEU A 36 -2.06 -2.73 15.26
C LEU A 36 -2.38 -1.28 15.60
N MET A 37 -3.02 -0.55 14.67
CA MET A 37 -3.42 0.83 14.91
C MET A 37 -4.40 0.95 16.08
N MET A 38 -5.38 0.05 16.17
CA MET A 38 -6.34 0.04 17.27
C MET A 38 -5.66 -0.27 18.60
N LYS A 39 -4.66 -1.15 18.61
CA LYS A 39 -3.82 -1.39 19.80
C LYS A 39 -3.02 -0.16 20.21
N ALA A 40 -2.47 0.57 19.25
CA ALA A 40 -1.76 1.81 19.53
C ALA A 40 -2.68 2.87 20.16
N VAL A 41 -3.93 2.96 19.70
CA VAL A 41 -4.94 3.87 20.27
C VAL A 41 -5.23 3.50 21.75
N GLU A 42 -5.38 2.22 22.06
CA GLU A 42 -5.54 1.74 23.45
C GLU A 42 -4.35 2.18 24.31
N GLY A 43 -3.11 2.02 23.80
CA GLY A 43 -1.90 2.44 24.50
C GLY A 43 -1.85 3.96 24.74
N VAL A 44 -2.29 4.76 23.80
CA VAL A 44 -2.39 6.23 23.97
C VAL A 44 -3.39 6.57 25.07
N LYS A 45 -4.55 5.91 25.07
CA LYS A 45 -5.58 6.10 26.09
C LYS A 45 -5.05 5.81 27.49
N GLU A 46 -4.35 4.69 27.66
CA GLU A 46 -3.76 4.28 28.94
C GLU A 46 -2.66 5.25 29.39
N ASN A 47 -1.70 5.56 28.52
CA ASN A 47 -0.58 6.45 28.83
C ASN A 47 -1.02 7.86 29.21
N LEU A 48 -2.10 8.34 28.61
CA LEU A 48 -2.66 9.66 28.90
C LEU A 48 -3.68 9.62 30.03
N LYS A 49 -3.98 8.46 30.60
CA LYS A 49 -4.97 8.23 31.66
C LYS A 49 -6.33 8.84 31.32
N LEU A 50 -6.78 8.64 30.06
CA LEU A 50 -8.06 9.13 29.59
C LEU A 50 -9.18 8.14 29.94
N ALA A 51 -10.29 8.64 30.48
CA ALA A 51 -11.48 7.81 30.71
C ALA A 51 -12.12 7.38 29.38
N LYS A 52 -12.05 8.24 28.36
CA LYS A 52 -12.61 8.02 27.03
C LYS A 52 -11.68 8.58 25.96
N LEU A 53 -11.50 7.84 24.89
CA LEU A 53 -10.83 8.29 23.68
C LEU A 53 -11.59 7.74 22.46
N ASP A 54 -12.26 8.61 21.73
CA ASP A 54 -12.99 8.26 20.53
C ASP A 54 -12.06 8.22 19.31
N THR A 55 -12.43 7.44 18.32
CA THR A 55 -11.71 7.36 17.05
C THR A 55 -12.62 7.70 15.88
N LYS A 56 -12.06 8.36 14.87
CA LYS A 56 -12.72 8.64 13.61
C LYS A 56 -11.89 8.03 12.49
N LEU A 57 -12.49 7.18 11.66
CA LEU A 57 -11.82 6.54 10.54
C LEU A 57 -11.91 7.42 9.28
N MET A 58 -10.80 7.54 8.55
CA MET A 58 -10.73 8.25 7.29
C MET A 58 -9.97 7.42 6.25
N PRO A 59 -10.58 7.11 5.09
CA PRO A 59 -9.90 6.41 4.02
C PRO A 59 -8.86 7.33 3.36
N VAL A 60 -7.70 6.76 3.08
CA VAL A 60 -6.59 7.45 2.40
C VAL A 60 -6.05 6.63 1.25
N THR A 61 -5.40 7.32 0.32
CA THR A 61 -4.67 6.69 -0.80
C THR A 61 -3.18 6.74 -0.55
N SER A 62 -2.41 6.00 -1.34
CA SER A 62 -0.95 6.08 -1.31
C SER A 62 -0.45 7.50 -1.61
N ALA A 63 -1.17 8.23 -2.46
CA ALA A 63 -0.77 9.58 -2.88
C ALA A 63 -1.01 10.66 -1.82
N ASN A 64 -2.09 10.55 -1.02
CA ASN A 64 -2.49 11.63 -0.09
C ASN A 64 -2.13 11.38 1.38
N ARG A 65 -1.81 10.17 1.78
CA ARG A 65 -1.63 9.75 3.19
C ARG A 65 -0.59 10.60 3.94
N ILE A 66 0.56 10.86 3.35
CA ILE A 66 1.64 11.60 4.03
C ILE A 66 1.25 13.06 4.23
N THR A 67 0.68 13.70 3.23
CA THR A 67 0.20 15.08 3.33
C THR A 67 -0.87 15.24 4.40
N LEU A 68 -1.80 14.28 4.50
CA LEU A 68 -2.89 14.32 5.49
C LEU A 68 -2.38 14.14 6.93
N VAL A 69 -1.35 13.33 7.13
CA VAL A 69 -0.69 13.24 8.44
C VAL A 69 0.09 14.51 8.74
N GLN A 70 0.84 15.02 7.77
CA GLN A 70 1.69 16.21 7.92
C GLN A 70 0.88 17.45 8.27
N ASN A 71 -0.29 17.65 7.68
CA ASN A 71 -1.15 18.81 7.94
C ASN A 71 -2.10 18.63 9.14
N GLY A 72 -2.09 17.47 9.81
CA GLY A 72 -2.88 17.21 11.00
C GLY A 72 -4.33 16.82 10.72
N THR A 73 -4.74 16.63 9.48
CA THR A 73 -6.07 16.09 9.14
C THR A 73 -6.25 14.68 9.69
N ILE A 74 -5.18 13.89 9.66
CA ILE A 74 -5.10 12.55 10.24
C ILE A 74 -4.02 12.56 11.32
N ASP A 75 -4.28 11.88 12.43
CA ASP A 75 -3.35 11.79 13.55
C ASP A 75 -2.42 10.60 13.44
N ILE A 76 -2.94 9.46 12.99
CA ILE A 76 -2.19 8.20 12.79
C ILE A 76 -2.67 7.59 11.47
N GLU A 77 -1.74 7.15 10.64
CA GLU A 77 -2.03 6.33 9.47
C GLU A 77 -1.36 4.97 9.65
N CYS A 78 -2.09 3.90 9.40
CA CYS A 78 -1.53 2.56 9.42
C CYS A 78 -2.14 1.73 8.28
N GLY A 79 -1.31 1.41 7.32
CA GLY A 79 -1.70 0.68 6.13
C GLY A 79 -0.50 -0.09 5.58
N SER A 80 -0.04 0.31 4.43
CA SER A 80 1.10 -0.28 3.73
C SER A 80 2.17 0.77 3.37
N THR A 81 2.39 1.72 4.26
CA THR A 81 3.31 2.84 4.02
C THR A 81 4.74 2.44 4.32
N THR A 82 5.59 2.50 3.32
CA THR A 82 7.02 2.26 3.46
C THR A 82 7.70 3.40 4.21
N ASN A 83 8.49 3.04 5.22
CA ASN A 83 9.37 3.94 5.93
C ASN A 83 10.68 4.12 5.13
N ASN A 84 11.02 5.34 4.79
CA ASN A 84 12.29 5.69 4.18
C ASN A 84 12.78 7.07 4.64
N LEU A 85 14.06 7.35 4.41
CA LEU A 85 14.70 8.59 4.90
C LEU A 85 14.06 9.88 4.36
N GLU A 86 13.55 9.84 3.14
CA GLU A 86 12.87 11.00 2.55
C GLU A 86 11.55 11.28 3.25
N ARG A 87 10.75 10.25 3.49
CA ARG A 87 9.46 10.35 4.17
C ARG A 87 9.62 10.71 5.66
N GLN A 88 10.70 10.25 6.31
CA GLN A 88 11.00 10.62 7.70
C GLN A 88 11.23 12.12 7.89
N LYS A 89 11.57 12.86 6.83
CA LYS A 89 11.67 14.34 6.88
C LYS A 89 10.30 15.01 6.94
N GLN A 90 9.24 14.31 6.59
CA GLN A 90 7.89 14.85 6.47
C GLN A 90 6.98 14.43 7.63
N VAL A 91 7.09 13.18 8.07
CA VAL A 91 6.26 12.59 9.13
C VAL A 91 7.08 11.66 10.02
N GLY A 92 6.58 11.41 11.22
CA GLY A 92 7.15 10.40 12.12
C GLY A 92 6.71 8.99 11.74
N PHE A 93 7.57 8.02 11.97
CA PHE A 93 7.29 6.59 11.75
C PHE A 93 7.42 5.80 13.04
N SER A 94 6.65 4.73 13.16
CA SER A 94 6.80 3.73 14.21
C SER A 94 8.03 2.83 13.96
N THR A 95 8.28 1.92 14.86
CA THR A 95 9.16 0.77 14.57
C THR A 95 8.59 -0.05 13.40
N THR A 96 9.46 -0.75 12.69
CA THR A 96 9.08 -1.63 11.58
C THR A 96 8.05 -2.67 12.03
N ILE A 97 6.94 -2.77 11.31
CA ILE A 97 5.86 -3.72 11.58
C ILE A 97 5.81 -4.86 10.57
N PHE A 98 6.40 -4.67 9.39
CA PHE A 98 6.47 -5.68 8.33
C PHE A 98 7.61 -5.36 7.36
N VAL A 99 8.09 -6.36 6.63
CA VAL A 99 9.13 -6.19 5.59
C VAL A 99 8.66 -6.84 4.30
N ILE A 100 8.82 -6.12 3.19
CA ILE A 100 8.42 -6.57 1.85
C ILE A 100 9.56 -6.43 0.84
N GLY A 101 9.37 -7.08 -0.31
CA GLY A 101 10.15 -6.83 -1.52
C GLY A 101 9.22 -6.43 -2.66
N THR A 102 9.68 -5.56 -3.54
CA THR A 102 8.89 -5.17 -4.73
C THR A 102 9.07 -6.18 -5.85
N ARG A 103 7.95 -6.74 -6.29
CA ARG A 103 7.91 -7.80 -7.32
C ARG A 103 6.79 -7.55 -8.33
N LEU A 104 6.46 -8.55 -9.12
CA LEU A 104 5.44 -8.48 -10.16
C LEU A 104 4.33 -9.50 -9.93
N LEU A 105 3.09 -9.09 -10.24
CA LEU A 105 1.95 -9.99 -10.41
C LEU A 105 1.59 -10.06 -11.89
N THR A 106 1.43 -11.25 -12.41
CA THR A 106 1.11 -11.48 -13.81
C THR A 106 0.34 -12.78 -13.98
N LYS A 107 -0.28 -12.98 -15.16
CA LYS A 107 -0.87 -14.28 -15.49
C LYS A 107 0.22 -15.34 -15.64
N LYS A 108 -0.07 -16.56 -15.21
CA LYS A 108 0.86 -17.68 -15.31
C LYS A 108 1.34 -17.94 -16.76
N ASP A 109 0.47 -17.72 -17.73
CA ASP A 109 0.73 -17.95 -19.15
C ASP A 109 1.23 -16.72 -19.91
N SER A 110 1.53 -15.63 -19.21
CA SER A 110 1.96 -14.37 -19.83
C SER A 110 3.35 -14.42 -20.47
N GLY A 111 4.19 -15.38 -20.08
CA GLY A 111 5.59 -15.44 -20.48
C GLY A 111 6.50 -14.48 -19.74
N ILE A 112 5.96 -13.63 -18.85
CA ILE A 112 6.73 -12.70 -18.04
C ILE A 112 7.29 -13.43 -16.83
N LYS A 113 8.62 -13.43 -16.71
CA LYS A 113 9.34 -14.08 -15.61
C LYS A 113 10.05 -13.09 -14.70
N ASP A 114 10.54 -11.98 -15.27
CA ASP A 114 11.25 -10.94 -14.55
C ASP A 114 11.11 -9.60 -15.26
N PHE A 115 11.62 -8.54 -14.64
CA PHE A 115 11.49 -7.15 -15.09
C PHE A 115 11.97 -6.90 -16.54
N PRO A 116 13.07 -7.51 -17.03
CA PRO A 116 13.46 -7.30 -18.43
C PRO A 116 12.39 -7.66 -19.45
N ASP A 117 11.51 -8.60 -19.13
CA ASP A 117 10.42 -9.03 -20.01
C ASP A 117 9.32 -7.97 -20.19
N LEU A 118 9.35 -6.90 -19.40
CA LEU A 118 8.38 -5.79 -19.45
C LEU A 118 8.66 -4.76 -20.54
N ALA A 119 9.83 -4.82 -21.19
CA ALA A 119 10.22 -3.85 -22.19
C ALA A 119 9.17 -3.72 -23.31
N GLY A 120 8.75 -2.48 -23.62
CA GLY A 120 7.75 -2.17 -24.62
C GLY A 120 6.30 -2.51 -24.25
N LYS A 121 6.04 -2.93 -23.01
CA LYS A 121 4.72 -3.41 -22.57
C LYS A 121 4.01 -2.44 -21.63
N ASN A 122 2.70 -2.66 -21.47
CA ASN A 122 1.90 -1.92 -20.51
C ASN A 122 2.06 -2.53 -19.12
N VAL A 123 2.51 -1.73 -18.16
CA VAL A 123 2.72 -2.14 -16.77
C VAL A 123 1.95 -1.21 -15.85
N VAL A 124 1.17 -1.76 -14.94
CA VAL A 124 0.42 -0.99 -13.96
C VAL A 124 1.13 -0.97 -12.60
N THR A 125 1.02 0.15 -11.93
CA THR A 125 1.39 0.32 -10.52
C THR A 125 0.43 1.31 -9.87
N THR A 126 0.56 1.52 -8.57
CA THR A 126 -0.30 2.44 -7.83
C THR A 126 0.39 3.78 -7.62
N ALA A 127 -0.32 4.87 -7.88
CA ALA A 127 0.20 6.22 -7.71
C ALA A 127 0.62 6.52 -6.27
N GLY A 128 1.73 7.25 -6.10
CA GLY A 128 2.24 7.68 -4.80
C GLY A 128 2.98 6.61 -4.00
N THR A 129 3.38 5.52 -4.65
CA THR A 129 4.12 4.42 -4.03
C THR A 129 5.60 4.47 -4.37
N THR A 130 6.40 3.79 -3.55
CA THR A 130 7.82 3.55 -3.86
C THR A 130 7.97 2.69 -5.11
N SER A 131 7.04 1.77 -5.35
CA SER A 131 7.01 0.94 -6.57
C SER A 131 6.87 1.78 -7.83
N GLU A 132 5.99 2.78 -7.84
CA GLU A 132 5.86 3.69 -8.97
C GLU A 132 7.16 4.40 -9.28
N ARG A 133 7.82 4.94 -8.26
CA ARG A 133 9.10 5.63 -8.42
C ARG A 133 10.19 4.71 -8.98
N LEU A 134 10.30 3.49 -8.43
CA LEU A 134 11.26 2.50 -8.89
C LEU A 134 10.99 2.07 -10.33
N LEU A 135 9.74 1.84 -10.70
CA LEU A 135 9.36 1.43 -12.04
C LEU A 135 9.67 2.51 -13.08
N ARG A 136 9.35 3.78 -12.79
CA ARG A 136 9.65 4.91 -13.67
C ARG A 136 11.15 5.11 -13.83
N LYS A 137 11.89 4.99 -12.73
CA LYS A 137 13.36 5.09 -12.77
C LYS A 137 13.97 3.97 -13.60
N MET A 138 13.53 2.75 -13.42
CA MET A 138 13.99 1.60 -14.21
C MET A 138 13.69 1.80 -15.70
N ASN A 139 12.50 2.27 -16.03
CA ASN A 139 12.08 2.54 -17.41
C ASN A 139 12.99 3.56 -18.10
N GLU A 140 13.33 4.63 -17.39
CA GLU A 140 14.22 5.68 -17.89
C GLU A 140 15.67 5.19 -17.99
N ASP A 141 16.25 4.68 -16.90
CA ASP A 141 17.65 4.28 -16.83
C ASP A 141 18.01 3.15 -17.81
N LYS A 142 17.09 2.24 -18.03
CA LYS A 142 17.29 1.08 -18.93
C LYS A 142 16.62 1.23 -20.29
N GLN A 143 16.03 2.37 -20.56
CA GLN A 143 15.34 2.67 -21.83
C GLN A 143 14.37 1.56 -22.25
N MET A 144 13.55 1.09 -21.30
CA MET A 144 12.69 -0.07 -21.50
C MET A 144 11.47 0.22 -22.38
N LYS A 145 11.10 1.49 -22.56
CA LYS A 145 9.93 1.89 -23.34
C LYS A 145 8.64 1.23 -22.85
N MET A 146 8.52 1.02 -21.53
CA MET A 146 7.27 0.59 -20.92
C MET A 146 6.24 1.71 -20.97
N ASN A 147 4.97 1.36 -21.20
CA ASN A 147 3.85 2.25 -20.93
C ASN A 147 3.38 2.02 -19.50
N ILE A 148 3.70 2.94 -18.60
CA ILE A 148 3.37 2.82 -17.19
C ILE A 148 2.00 3.42 -16.93
N ILE A 149 1.08 2.60 -16.41
CA ILE A 149 -0.26 2.99 -16.01
C ILE A 149 -0.25 3.16 -14.49
N SER A 150 -0.62 4.35 -14.02
CA SER A 150 -0.65 4.67 -12.60
C SER A 150 -2.11 4.71 -12.14
N ALA A 151 -2.54 3.71 -11.36
CA ALA A 151 -3.90 3.63 -10.85
C ALA A 151 -3.99 4.29 -9.46
N LYS A 152 -5.20 4.64 -9.05
CA LYS A 152 -5.45 5.38 -7.81
C LYS A 152 -5.19 4.54 -6.56
N ASP A 153 -5.56 3.25 -6.58
CA ASP A 153 -5.39 2.35 -5.44
C ASP A 153 -5.06 0.92 -5.91
N HIS A 154 -4.68 0.05 -4.98
CA HIS A 154 -4.22 -1.30 -5.32
C HIS A 154 -5.30 -2.16 -5.97
N GLY A 155 -6.55 -2.03 -5.53
CA GLY A 155 -7.68 -2.70 -6.16
C GLY A 155 -7.88 -2.30 -7.62
N GLU A 156 -7.76 -1.01 -7.94
CA GLU A 156 -7.83 -0.50 -9.31
C GLU A 156 -6.63 -0.96 -10.15
N SER A 157 -5.43 -1.01 -9.55
CA SER A 157 -4.24 -1.54 -10.22
C SER A 157 -4.43 -3.00 -10.61
N PHE A 158 -4.96 -3.82 -9.71
CA PHE A 158 -5.24 -5.23 -10.01
C PHE A 158 -6.34 -5.36 -11.07
N LEU A 159 -7.39 -4.54 -11.01
CA LEU A 159 -8.45 -4.55 -12.02
C LEU A 159 -7.89 -4.23 -13.42
N THR A 160 -6.97 -3.28 -13.51
CA THR A 160 -6.28 -2.95 -14.77
C THR A 160 -5.51 -4.15 -15.34
N LEU A 161 -4.85 -4.90 -14.46
CA LEU A 161 -4.17 -6.15 -14.82
C LEU A 161 -5.18 -7.24 -15.22
N GLU A 162 -6.22 -7.45 -14.41
CA GLU A 162 -7.22 -8.50 -14.61
C GLU A 162 -7.99 -8.32 -15.91
N THR A 163 -8.28 -7.10 -16.31
CA THR A 163 -8.98 -6.78 -17.56
C THR A 163 -8.08 -6.79 -18.80
N GLY A 164 -6.79 -7.07 -18.65
CA GLY A 164 -5.84 -7.17 -19.76
C GLY A 164 -5.30 -5.85 -20.28
N ARG A 165 -5.56 -4.74 -19.60
CA ARG A 165 -5.02 -3.41 -19.97
C ARG A 165 -3.55 -3.26 -19.63
N ALA A 166 -3.03 -4.07 -18.72
CA ALA A 166 -1.62 -4.21 -18.40
C ALA A 166 -1.24 -5.68 -18.36
N VAL A 167 0.03 -5.99 -18.62
CA VAL A 167 0.56 -7.36 -18.60
C VAL A 167 1.13 -7.75 -17.24
N ALA A 168 1.47 -6.76 -16.42
CA ALA A 168 2.03 -6.96 -15.08
C ALA A 168 1.66 -5.80 -14.15
N PHE A 169 1.62 -6.09 -12.86
CA PHE A 169 1.43 -5.13 -11.78
C PHE A 169 2.64 -5.20 -10.84
N MET A 170 3.39 -4.09 -10.73
CA MET A 170 4.53 -3.98 -9.82
C MET A 170 4.09 -3.38 -8.49
N MET A 171 4.36 -4.11 -7.40
CA MET A 171 4.02 -3.68 -6.04
C MET A 171 4.78 -4.50 -5.00
N ASP A 172 4.57 -4.17 -3.73
CA ASP A 172 5.01 -4.94 -2.58
C ASP A 172 4.46 -6.37 -2.67
N ASP A 173 5.31 -7.36 -2.51
CA ASP A 173 4.94 -8.77 -2.71
C ASP A 173 3.76 -9.22 -1.84
N ALA A 174 3.71 -8.80 -0.57
CA ALA A 174 2.58 -9.12 0.31
C ALA A 174 1.25 -8.57 -0.23
N LEU A 175 1.26 -7.37 -0.82
CA LEU A 175 0.07 -6.77 -1.44
C LEU A 175 -0.32 -7.51 -2.72
N LEU A 176 0.66 -7.96 -3.50
CA LEU A 176 0.41 -8.77 -4.70
C LEU A 176 -0.24 -10.11 -4.34
N TYR A 177 0.26 -10.79 -3.31
CA TYR A 177 -0.36 -12.01 -2.80
C TYR A 177 -1.77 -11.77 -2.27
N GLY A 178 -2.00 -10.64 -1.61
CA GLY A 178 -3.32 -10.24 -1.11
C GLY A 178 -4.34 -10.07 -2.23
N GLU A 179 -4.00 -9.36 -3.29
CA GLU A 179 -4.86 -9.18 -4.46
C GLU A 179 -5.09 -10.51 -5.20
N MET A 180 -4.04 -11.32 -5.35
CA MET A 180 -4.14 -12.63 -5.96
C MET A 180 -5.12 -13.54 -5.20
N ALA A 181 -5.05 -13.55 -3.88
CA ALA A 181 -5.94 -14.36 -3.04
C ALA A 181 -7.41 -13.95 -3.18
N LYS A 182 -7.69 -12.68 -3.44
CA LYS A 182 -9.04 -12.15 -3.64
C LYS A 182 -9.54 -12.26 -5.08
N ALA A 183 -8.68 -12.62 -6.03
CA ALA A 183 -9.03 -12.71 -7.44
C ALA A 183 -10.13 -13.77 -7.68
N LYS A 184 -10.90 -13.59 -8.74
CA LYS A 184 -11.95 -14.55 -9.15
C LYS A 184 -11.39 -15.95 -9.39
N LYS A 185 -10.20 -16.02 -10.01
CA LYS A 185 -9.47 -17.26 -10.27
C LYS A 185 -8.03 -17.13 -9.80
N PRO A 186 -7.78 -17.29 -8.48
CA PRO A 186 -6.43 -17.08 -7.92
C PRO A 186 -5.35 -17.96 -8.59
N GLY A 187 -5.71 -19.14 -9.04
CA GLY A 187 -4.80 -20.07 -9.70
C GLY A 187 -4.28 -19.61 -11.06
N ASP A 188 -4.87 -18.59 -11.67
CA ASP A 188 -4.43 -18.04 -12.96
C ASP A 188 -3.27 -17.06 -12.84
N TRP A 189 -2.91 -16.64 -11.62
CA TRP A 189 -1.96 -15.59 -11.33
C TRP A 189 -0.70 -16.13 -10.65
N ILE A 190 0.40 -15.41 -10.81
CA ILE A 190 1.68 -15.71 -10.15
C ILE A 190 2.38 -14.42 -9.75
N VAL A 191 2.96 -14.43 -8.55
CA VAL A 191 3.92 -13.41 -8.12
C VAL A 191 5.30 -13.87 -8.58
N THR A 192 5.98 -13.03 -9.34
CA THR A 192 7.26 -13.34 -9.99
C THR A 192 8.19 -12.13 -9.99
N GLY A 193 9.37 -12.32 -10.52
CA GLY A 193 10.38 -11.27 -10.63
C GLY A 193 11.31 -11.20 -9.42
N THR A 194 12.55 -10.80 -9.66
CA THR A 194 13.52 -10.52 -8.62
C THR A 194 13.11 -9.28 -7.84
N ALA A 195 13.11 -9.35 -6.51
CA ALA A 195 12.76 -8.20 -5.68
C ALA A 195 13.69 -7.00 -5.99
N GLN A 196 13.09 -5.86 -6.34
CA GLN A 196 13.83 -4.65 -6.69
C GLN A 196 14.18 -3.80 -5.47
N SER A 197 13.53 -4.07 -4.34
CA SER A 197 13.83 -3.42 -3.06
C SER A 197 13.49 -4.35 -1.91
N LYS A 198 14.05 -4.05 -0.75
CA LYS A 198 13.63 -4.60 0.54
C LYS A 198 13.22 -3.41 1.38
N GLU A 199 11.96 -3.34 1.74
CA GLU A 199 11.36 -2.18 2.39
C GLU A 199 10.64 -2.58 3.69
N ALA A 200 10.63 -1.65 4.66
CA ALA A 200 9.97 -1.80 5.96
C ALA A 200 8.80 -0.82 6.09
#